data_f5bd8b283f750ad131250959c61f02f2
#
_entry.id   f5bd8b283f750ad131250959c61f02f2
#
_cell.length_a   1.000
_cell.length_b   1.000
_cell.length_c   1.000
_cell.angle_alpha   90.00
_cell.angle_beta   90.00
_cell.angle_gamma   90.00
#
_symmetry.space_group_name_H-M   'P 1'
#
loop_
_entity.id
_entity.type
_entity.pdbx_description
1 polymer ?
#
loop_
_entity_poly.entity_id
_entity_poly.type
_entity_poly.pdbx_seq_one_letter_code
_entity_poly.pdbx_strand_id
1 'polypeptide(L)'
;MSVKVHHLNFSRSLRVLWLLEELELDYTIQSWERDENFRAPAAAADVHPLGRFPMVEVDGRVLVESGAVLDYFANREGKLKPTDEAEKLECTMFLHYAEGSLMPPLLVSLIFARLRSAPMPFFIKPIARGIADKIDQSYTHPALDLHLGFVEKTLSERPYFAGDSFSIADIQMFYPVEAALSRASGERPNMVAWRDRVTSRPAYRRAEAKGGKAVPER
;
A
#
# COMPACT_ATOMS: atom_id res chain seq x y z
N MET A 1 -16.55 -20.89 -5.31
CA MET A 1 -16.43 -19.54 -4.69
C MET A 1 -16.48 -18.52 -5.81
N SER A 2 -17.34 -17.51 -5.70
CA SER A 2 -17.35 -16.38 -6.62
C SER A 2 -16.60 -15.23 -5.95
N VAL A 3 -15.56 -14.70 -6.60
CA VAL A 3 -14.79 -13.56 -6.12
C VAL A 3 -14.90 -12.42 -7.13
N LYS A 4 -15.34 -11.25 -6.68
CA LYS A 4 -15.36 -10.04 -7.49
C LYS A 4 -14.60 -8.92 -6.78
N VAL A 5 -13.57 -8.39 -7.42
CA VAL A 5 -12.74 -7.31 -6.90
C VAL A 5 -13.18 -5.99 -7.47
N HIS A 6 -13.58 -5.06 -6.61
CA HIS A 6 -13.73 -3.66 -6.98
C HIS A 6 -12.36 -3.01 -6.94
N HIS A 7 -11.85 -2.69 -8.11
CA HIS A 7 -10.51 -2.15 -8.29
C HIS A 7 -10.57 -0.67 -8.69
N LEU A 8 -9.82 0.16 -7.98
CA LEU A 8 -9.60 1.56 -8.31
C LEU A 8 -8.12 1.74 -8.69
N ASN A 9 -7.85 2.39 -9.80
CA ASN A 9 -6.48 2.68 -10.23
C ASN A 9 -5.69 3.46 -9.16
N PHE A 10 -4.36 3.27 -9.09
CA PHE A 10 -3.46 3.89 -8.12
C PHE A 10 -3.95 3.76 -6.68
N SER A 11 -4.35 2.57 -6.29
CA SER A 11 -4.87 2.31 -4.96
C SER A 11 -4.38 0.98 -4.37
N ARG A 12 -4.71 0.78 -3.11
CA ARG A 12 -4.39 -0.45 -2.38
C ARG A 12 -5.10 -1.71 -2.94
N SER A 13 -6.06 -1.55 -3.87
CA SER A 13 -6.75 -2.69 -4.48
C SER A 13 -5.83 -3.55 -5.35
N LEU A 14 -4.70 -3.03 -5.83
CA LEU A 14 -3.68 -3.84 -6.50
C LEU A 14 -3.15 -4.97 -5.60
N ARG A 15 -3.07 -4.76 -4.27
CA ARG A 15 -2.68 -5.79 -3.31
C ARG A 15 -3.56 -7.04 -3.41
N VAL A 16 -4.87 -6.82 -3.59
CA VAL A 16 -5.85 -7.91 -3.69
C VAL A 16 -5.71 -8.64 -5.02
N LEU A 17 -5.56 -7.91 -6.13
CA LEU A 17 -5.30 -8.55 -7.42
C LEU A 17 -4.03 -9.40 -7.35
N TRP A 18 -2.96 -8.86 -6.78
CA TRP A 18 -1.70 -9.59 -6.62
C TRP A 18 -1.86 -10.85 -5.74
N LEU A 19 -2.54 -10.72 -4.60
CA LEU A 19 -2.84 -11.87 -3.73
C LEU A 19 -3.55 -12.99 -4.50
N LEU A 20 -4.64 -12.66 -5.22
CA LEU A 20 -5.43 -13.64 -5.96
C LEU A 20 -4.62 -14.30 -7.08
N GLU A 21 -3.73 -13.56 -7.74
CA GLU A 21 -2.78 -14.10 -8.71
C GLU A 21 -1.72 -15.03 -8.08
N GLU A 22 -1.24 -14.74 -6.87
CA GLU A 22 -0.32 -15.62 -6.13
C GLU A 22 -1.00 -16.90 -5.66
N LEU A 23 -2.28 -16.81 -5.32
CA LEU A 23 -3.10 -17.95 -4.89
C LEU A 23 -3.68 -18.74 -6.07
N GLU A 24 -3.53 -18.25 -7.29
CA GLU A 24 -4.08 -18.84 -8.52
C GLU A 24 -5.61 -19.02 -8.45
N LEU A 25 -6.30 -18.04 -7.85
CA LEU A 25 -7.75 -18.05 -7.71
C LEU A 25 -8.42 -17.34 -8.87
N ASP A 26 -9.56 -17.89 -9.33
CA ASP A 26 -10.42 -17.23 -10.30
C ASP A 26 -11.18 -16.05 -9.66
N TYR A 27 -11.19 -14.91 -10.36
CA TYR A 27 -11.90 -13.72 -9.94
C TYR A 27 -12.32 -12.85 -11.12
N THR A 28 -13.28 -11.98 -10.88
CA THR A 28 -13.69 -10.91 -11.82
C THR A 28 -13.27 -9.54 -11.27
N ILE A 29 -13.07 -8.57 -12.16
CA ILE A 29 -12.72 -7.20 -11.79
C ILE A 29 -13.84 -6.25 -12.20
N GLN A 30 -14.33 -5.47 -11.24
CA GLN A 30 -15.10 -4.27 -11.49
C GLN A 30 -14.16 -3.07 -11.37
N SER A 31 -13.74 -2.54 -12.51
CA SER A 31 -12.86 -1.37 -12.55
C SER A 31 -13.62 -0.09 -12.25
N TRP A 32 -12.97 0.78 -11.48
CA TRP A 32 -13.44 2.11 -11.13
C TRP A 32 -12.37 3.14 -11.48
N GLU A 33 -12.80 4.30 -11.91
CA GLU A 33 -11.88 5.40 -12.23
C GLU A 33 -12.02 6.52 -11.20
N ARG A 34 -10.95 7.26 -10.99
CA ARG A 34 -10.95 8.44 -10.12
C ARG A 34 -11.62 9.61 -10.84
N ASP A 35 -12.28 10.47 -10.05
CA ASP A 35 -12.79 11.73 -10.55
C ASP A 35 -11.64 12.74 -10.86
N GLU A 36 -12.01 13.91 -11.37
CA GLU A 36 -11.09 15.00 -11.69
C GLU A 36 -10.28 15.52 -10.48
N ASN A 37 -10.79 15.30 -9.25
CA ASN A 37 -10.13 15.62 -7.99
C ASN A 37 -9.30 14.46 -7.42
N PHE A 38 -9.10 13.41 -8.22
CA PHE A 38 -8.39 12.19 -7.82
C PHE A 38 -9.06 11.41 -6.67
N ARG A 39 -10.39 11.52 -6.54
CA ARG A 39 -11.20 10.83 -5.52
C ARG A 39 -11.86 9.58 -6.08
N ALA A 40 -12.24 8.68 -5.19
CA ALA A 40 -13.09 7.55 -5.54
C ALA A 40 -14.49 8.05 -5.94
N PRO A 41 -15.17 7.42 -6.93
CA PRO A 41 -16.53 7.79 -7.32
C PRO A 41 -17.52 7.65 -6.17
N ALA A 42 -18.51 8.54 -6.09
CA ALA A 42 -19.52 8.50 -5.05
C ALA A 42 -20.32 7.16 -5.06
N ALA A 43 -20.58 6.61 -6.25
CA ALA A 43 -21.27 5.32 -6.41
C ALA A 43 -20.54 4.13 -5.75
N ALA A 44 -19.26 4.26 -5.37
CA ALA A 44 -18.58 3.24 -4.58
C ALA A 44 -19.24 3.00 -3.21
N ALA A 45 -19.99 3.99 -2.68
CA ALA A 45 -20.76 3.85 -1.45
C ALA A 45 -21.96 2.91 -1.57
N ASP A 46 -22.45 2.65 -2.79
CA ASP A 46 -23.53 1.68 -3.03
C ASP A 46 -23.06 0.23 -2.84
N VAL A 47 -21.76 -0.02 -2.99
CA VAL A 47 -21.14 -1.33 -2.76
C VAL A 47 -20.84 -1.54 -1.28
N HIS A 48 -20.25 -0.53 -0.63
CA HIS A 48 -19.96 -0.55 0.80
C HIS A 48 -19.99 0.89 1.37
N PRO A 49 -20.59 1.15 2.53
CA PRO A 49 -20.79 2.50 3.06
C PRO A 49 -19.55 3.37 3.17
N LEU A 50 -18.37 2.78 3.34
CA LEU A 50 -17.10 3.52 3.35
C LEU A 50 -16.71 4.08 1.97
N GLY A 51 -17.15 3.49 0.86
CA GLY A 51 -16.76 3.89 -0.48
C GLY A 51 -15.24 3.90 -0.70
N ARG A 52 -14.51 2.99 -0.03
CA ARG A 52 -13.04 2.92 -0.06
C ARG A 52 -12.56 1.59 -0.65
N PHE A 53 -11.44 1.63 -1.32
CA PHE A 53 -10.84 0.47 -2.01
C PHE A 53 -9.62 -0.08 -1.25
N PRO A 54 -9.44 -1.44 -1.25
CA PRO A 54 -10.22 -2.45 -1.96
C PRO A 54 -11.59 -2.73 -1.33
N MET A 55 -12.53 -3.17 -2.17
CA MET A 55 -13.73 -3.89 -1.76
C MET A 55 -13.76 -5.20 -2.53
N VAL A 56 -14.09 -6.30 -1.87
CA VAL A 56 -14.11 -7.64 -2.48
C VAL A 56 -15.41 -8.35 -2.13
N GLU A 57 -16.21 -8.66 -3.13
CA GLU A 57 -17.38 -9.51 -2.93
C GLU A 57 -16.95 -10.97 -2.92
N VAL A 58 -17.29 -11.68 -1.86
CA VAL A 58 -17.04 -13.12 -1.70
C VAL A 58 -18.27 -13.78 -1.12
N ASP A 59 -18.88 -14.70 -1.87
CA ASP A 59 -20.02 -15.51 -1.41
C ASP A 59 -21.13 -14.67 -0.74
N GLY A 60 -21.46 -13.52 -1.34
CA GLY A 60 -22.51 -12.61 -0.89
C GLY A 60 -22.13 -11.64 0.23
N ARG A 61 -20.86 -11.58 0.61
CA ARG A 61 -20.32 -10.60 1.57
C ARG A 61 -19.36 -9.65 0.88
N VAL A 62 -19.31 -8.40 1.34
CA VAL A 62 -18.30 -7.43 0.91
C VAL A 62 -17.24 -7.32 1.99
N LEU A 63 -16.03 -7.72 1.64
CA LEU A 63 -14.84 -7.56 2.49
C LEU A 63 -14.16 -6.23 2.16
N VAL A 64 -13.73 -5.53 3.18
CA VAL A 64 -12.95 -4.29 3.10
C VAL A 64 -11.70 -4.40 3.96
N GLU A 65 -10.82 -3.41 3.92
CA GLU A 65 -9.50 -3.39 4.55
C GLU A 65 -8.54 -4.40 3.91
N SER A 66 -7.53 -3.90 3.20
CA SER A 66 -6.62 -4.76 2.44
C SER A 66 -5.95 -5.82 3.33
N GLY A 67 -5.51 -5.46 4.54
CA GLY A 67 -4.89 -6.42 5.46
C GLY A 67 -5.83 -7.56 5.85
N ALA A 68 -7.11 -7.25 6.14
CA ALA A 68 -8.11 -8.26 6.46
C ALA A 68 -8.44 -9.16 5.27
N VAL A 69 -8.50 -8.59 4.06
CA VAL A 69 -8.71 -9.36 2.82
C VAL A 69 -7.53 -10.30 2.57
N LEU A 70 -6.29 -9.82 2.73
CA LEU A 70 -5.08 -10.63 2.57
C LEU A 70 -5.08 -11.79 3.57
N ASP A 71 -5.35 -11.50 4.84
CA ASP A 71 -5.40 -12.51 5.90
C ASP A 71 -6.49 -13.56 5.67
N TYR A 72 -7.69 -13.12 5.27
CA TYR A 72 -8.82 -14.02 4.95
C TYR A 72 -8.46 -15.05 3.88
N PHE A 73 -7.94 -14.60 2.73
CA PHE A 73 -7.63 -15.53 1.64
C PHE A 73 -6.41 -16.40 1.96
N ALA A 74 -5.38 -15.84 2.59
CA ALA A 74 -4.19 -16.61 2.98
C ALA A 74 -4.52 -17.72 3.98
N ASN A 75 -5.37 -17.45 4.98
CA ASN A 75 -5.85 -18.46 5.92
C ASN A 75 -6.70 -19.52 5.24
N ARG A 76 -7.61 -19.12 4.36
CA ARG A 76 -8.49 -20.02 3.65
C ARG A 76 -7.74 -21.02 2.76
N GLU A 77 -6.74 -20.52 2.03
CA GLU A 77 -5.95 -21.34 1.09
C GLU A 77 -4.74 -22.02 1.76
N GLY A 78 -4.43 -21.69 3.02
CA GLY A 78 -3.27 -22.21 3.74
C GLY A 78 -1.93 -21.86 3.09
N LYS A 79 -1.85 -20.71 2.40
CA LYS A 79 -0.69 -20.26 1.64
C LYS A 79 -0.31 -18.81 2.01
N LEU A 80 0.92 -18.42 1.69
CA LEU A 80 1.44 -17.05 1.84
C LEU A 80 1.50 -16.54 3.29
N LYS A 81 1.46 -17.46 4.26
CA LYS A 81 1.73 -17.19 5.68
C LYS A 81 2.84 -18.09 6.16
N PRO A 82 3.75 -17.60 7.01
CA PRO A 82 4.75 -18.44 7.64
C PRO A 82 4.13 -19.56 8.48
N THR A 83 4.88 -20.63 8.67
CA THR A 83 4.49 -21.74 9.58
C THR A 83 5.15 -21.62 10.95
N ASP A 84 6.31 -21.00 11.04
CA ASP A 84 7.00 -20.70 12.28
C ASP A 84 6.27 -19.64 13.10
N GLU A 85 6.20 -19.79 14.42
CA GLU A 85 5.42 -18.89 15.28
C GLU A 85 6.02 -17.48 15.39
N ALA A 86 7.34 -17.34 15.36
CA ALA A 86 7.99 -16.04 15.37
C ALA A 86 7.74 -15.29 14.05
N GLU A 87 7.89 -15.99 12.93
CA GLU A 87 7.59 -15.43 11.61
C GLU A 87 6.11 -15.09 11.42
N LYS A 88 5.18 -15.87 12.00
CA LYS A 88 3.74 -15.54 12.04
C LYS A 88 3.48 -14.21 12.76
N LEU A 89 4.14 -14.02 13.90
CA LEU A 89 4.02 -12.75 14.63
C LEU A 89 4.57 -11.58 13.81
N GLU A 90 5.73 -11.75 13.19
CA GLU A 90 6.30 -10.76 12.28
C GLU A 90 5.35 -10.45 11.10
N CYS A 91 4.78 -11.47 10.47
CA CYS A 91 3.80 -11.31 9.39
C CYS A 91 2.61 -10.47 9.85
N THR A 92 2.05 -10.78 11.02
CA THR A 92 0.93 -10.03 11.61
C THR A 92 1.35 -8.59 11.93
N MET A 93 2.54 -8.40 12.51
CA MET A 93 3.08 -7.08 12.84
C MET A 93 3.18 -6.21 11.57
N PHE A 94 3.73 -6.73 10.47
CA PHE A 94 3.86 -5.95 9.22
C PHE A 94 2.53 -5.72 8.50
N LEU A 95 1.53 -6.59 8.64
CA LEU A 95 0.16 -6.32 8.17
C LEU A 95 -0.42 -5.06 8.83
N HIS A 96 -0.21 -4.89 10.13
CA HIS A 96 -0.68 -3.72 10.86
C HIS A 96 0.24 -2.50 10.68
N TYR A 97 1.56 -2.71 10.70
CA TYR A 97 2.57 -1.66 10.59
C TYR A 97 2.43 -0.85 9.29
N ALA A 98 2.12 -1.51 8.19
CA ALA A 98 1.98 -0.88 6.88
C ALA A 98 1.01 0.31 6.91
N GLU A 99 -0.17 0.13 7.48
CA GLU A 99 -1.21 1.16 7.51
C GLU A 99 -1.23 1.97 8.82
N GLY A 100 -0.93 1.33 9.95
CA GLY A 100 -0.99 1.95 11.27
C GLY A 100 0.22 2.82 11.60
N SER A 101 1.38 2.53 11.03
CA SER A 101 2.63 3.19 11.40
C SER A 101 3.32 3.89 10.23
N LEU A 102 3.56 3.19 9.11
CA LEU A 102 4.32 3.75 7.99
C LEU A 102 3.47 4.68 7.11
N MET A 103 2.21 4.35 6.85
CA MET A 103 1.35 5.20 6.00
C MET A 103 1.01 6.58 6.58
N PRO A 104 0.77 6.78 7.90
CA PRO A 104 0.44 8.10 8.43
C PRO A 104 1.47 9.19 8.12
N PRO A 105 2.77 9.05 8.41
CA PRO A 105 3.75 10.08 8.07
C PRO A 105 3.90 10.29 6.55
N LEU A 106 3.75 9.25 5.73
CA LEU A 106 3.73 9.38 4.26
C LEU A 106 2.53 10.20 3.78
N LEU A 107 1.36 10.01 4.39
CA LEU A 107 0.16 10.78 4.08
C LEU A 107 0.33 12.26 4.49
N VAL A 108 0.86 12.52 5.69
CA VAL A 108 1.14 13.89 6.15
C VAL A 108 2.10 14.57 5.19
N SER A 109 3.21 13.91 4.81
CA SER A 109 4.16 14.42 3.81
C SER A 109 3.46 14.78 2.49
N LEU A 110 2.58 13.90 1.99
CA LEU A 110 1.83 14.15 0.76
C LEU A 110 0.91 15.37 0.88
N ILE A 111 0.21 15.54 2.00
CA ILE A 111 -0.70 16.68 2.23
C ILE A 111 0.08 17.99 2.19
N PHE A 112 1.21 18.07 2.88
CA PHE A 112 2.02 19.30 2.91
C PHE A 112 2.77 19.56 1.58
N ALA A 113 3.16 18.51 0.85
CA ALA A 113 3.67 18.67 -0.51
C ALA A 113 2.60 19.29 -1.44
N ARG A 114 1.34 18.83 -1.34
CA ARG A 114 0.22 19.43 -2.09
C ARG A 114 -0.08 20.87 -1.65
N LEU A 115 0.02 21.17 -0.36
CA LEU A 115 -0.16 22.53 0.13
C LEU A 115 0.86 23.50 -0.49
N ARG A 116 2.13 23.08 -0.63
CA ARG A 116 3.19 23.91 -1.27
C ARG A 116 2.88 24.25 -2.73
N SER A 117 2.23 23.34 -3.45
CA SER A 117 1.88 23.49 -4.87
C SER A 117 0.46 23.99 -5.13
N ALA A 118 -0.36 24.14 -4.09
CA ALA A 118 -1.75 24.55 -4.22
C ALA A 118 -1.86 25.96 -4.87
N PRO A 119 -2.85 26.18 -5.73
CA PRO A 119 -3.13 27.52 -6.27
C PRO A 119 -3.59 28.44 -5.13
N MET A 120 -2.83 29.54 -4.92
CA MET A 120 -3.15 30.54 -3.90
C MET A 120 -2.54 31.89 -4.25
N PRO A 121 -3.06 33.00 -3.70
CA PRO A 121 -2.50 34.34 -3.88
C PRO A 121 -1.01 34.37 -3.49
N PHE A 122 -0.22 35.16 -4.24
CA PHE A 122 1.25 35.15 -4.11
C PHE A 122 1.74 35.52 -2.71
N PHE A 123 1.02 36.40 -2.00
CA PHE A 123 1.37 36.83 -0.64
C PHE A 123 1.07 35.77 0.44
N ILE A 124 0.21 34.75 0.16
CA ILE A 124 -0.06 33.66 1.07
C ILE A 124 0.97 32.53 0.90
N LYS A 125 1.54 32.35 -0.30
CA LYS A 125 2.51 31.30 -0.60
C LYS A 125 3.67 31.18 0.41
N PRO A 126 4.35 32.28 0.84
CA PRO A 126 5.42 32.17 1.83
C PRO A 126 4.95 31.62 3.17
N ILE A 127 3.75 32.02 3.62
CA ILE A 127 3.16 31.52 4.88
C ILE A 127 2.86 30.05 4.79
N ALA A 128 2.19 29.61 3.72
CA ALA A 128 1.86 28.20 3.50
C ALA A 128 3.12 27.32 3.43
N ARG A 129 4.17 27.79 2.74
CA ARG A 129 5.48 27.12 2.70
C ARG A 129 6.12 27.05 4.09
N GLY A 130 6.15 28.15 4.84
CA GLY A 130 6.71 28.17 6.19
C GLY A 130 6.02 27.20 7.14
N ILE A 131 4.69 27.09 7.07
CA ILE A 131 3.92 26.10 7.86
C ILE A 131 4.31 24.67 7.42
N ALA A 132 4.32 24.38 6.13
CA ALA A 132 4.66 23.07 5.60
C ALA A 132 6.10 22.66 5.98
N ASP A 133 7.06 23.58 5.88
CA ASP A 133 8.45 23.35 6.24
C ASP A 133 8.61 23.09 7.75
N LYS A 134 7.86 23.81 8.58
CA LYS A 134 7.85 23.60 10.03
C LYS A 134 7.35 22.21 10.40
N ILE A 135 6.27 21.74 9.78
CA ILE A 135 5.71 20.40 10.01
C ILE A 135 6.68 19.34 9.50
N ASP A 136 7.28 19.53 8.32
CA ASP A 136 8.25 18.55 7.80
C ASP A 136 9.47 18.42 8.73
N GLN A 137 10.01 19.53 9.22
CA GLN A 137 11.15 19.52 10.13
C GLN A 137 10.82 18.93 11.51
N SER A 138 9.63 19.23 12.05
CA SER A 138 9.29 18.85 13.43
C SER A 138 8.64 17.47 13.56
N TYR A 139 8.03 16.96 12.50
CA TYR A 139 7.29 15.70 12.55
C TYR A 139 7.62 14.78 11.36
N THR A 140 7.44 15.24 10.10
CA THR A 140 7.40 14.33 8.96
C THR A 140 8.77 13.70 8.67
N HIS A 141 9.84 14.51 8.62
CA HIS A 141 11.19 14.00 8.35
C HIS A 141 11.67 13.06 9.47
N PRO A 142 11.63 13.45 10.77
CA PRO A 142 12.04 12.52 11.83
C PRO A 142 11.25 11.21 11.86
N ALA A 143 9.94 11.28 11.63
CA ALA A 143 9.09 10.09 11.58
C ALA A 143 9.45 9.20 10.38
N LEU A 144 9.60 9.79 9.18
CA LEU A 144 9.99 9.02 7.99
C LEU A 144 11.39 8.43 8.13
N ASP A 145 12.37 9.17 8.65
CA ASP A 145 13.73 8.66 8.85
C ASP A 145 13.73 7.46 9.82
N LEU A 146 12.96 7.52 10.90
CA LEU A 146 12.79 6.42 11.83
C LEU A 146 12.19 5.18 11.13
N HIS A 147 11.05 5.35 10.47
CA HIS A 147 10.33 4.25 9.86
C HIS A 147 11.06 3.65 8.65
N LEU A 148 11.62 4.49 7.79
CA LEU A 148 12.37 4.01 6.62
C LEU A 148 13.71 3.38 7.02
N GLY A 149 14.36 3.89 8.07
CA GLY A 149 15.54 3.27 8.68
C GLY A 149 15.23 1.88 9.25
N PHE A 150 14.09 1.72 9.92
CA PHE A 150 13.62 0.41 10.41
C PHE A 150 13.36 -0.56 9.25
N VAL A 151 12.63 -0.13 8.19
CA VAL A 151 12.34 -0.96 7.01
C VAL A 151 13.62 -1.36 6.28
N GLU A 152 14.54 -0.40 6.05
CA GLU A 152 15.82 -0.65 5.40
C GLU A 152 16.68 -1.66 6.18
N LYS A 153 16.74 -1.50 7.52
CA LYS A 153 17.44 -2.44 8.40
C LYS A 153 16.82 -3.83 8.35
N THR A 154 15.50 -3.94 8.47
CA THR A 154 14.79 -5.22 8.37
C THR A 154 15.15 -5.98 7.10
N LEU A 155 15.13 -5.28 5.95
CA LEU A 155 15.41 -5.87 4.64
C LEU A 155 16.93 -6.08 4.39
N SER A 156 17.81 -5.55 5.21
CA SER A 156 19.23 -5.89 5.21
C SER A 156 19.53 -7.22 5.91
N GLU A 157 18.67 -7.63 6.83
CA GLU A 157 18.84 -8.82 7.66
C GLU A 157 18.13 -10.06 7.08
N ARG A 158 17.10 -9.85 6.24
CA ARG A 158 16.28 -10.93 5.66
C ARG A 158 15.66 -10.54 4.32
N PRO A 159 15.37 -11.52 3.44
CA PRO A 159 14.89 -11.23 2.10
C PRO A 159 13.45 -10.73 2.02
N TYR A 160 12.59 -11.05 3.01
CA TYR A 160 11.18 -10.66 3.06
C TYR A 160 10.78 -10.17 4.44
N PHE A 161 9.65 -9.47 4.55
CA PHE A 161 9.25 -8.83 5.81
C PHE A 161 9.00 -9.81 6.95
N ALA A 162 8.47 -10.99 6.68
CA ALA A 162 8.17 -11.97 7.74
C ALA A 162 9.26 -13.03 7.92
N GLY A 163 10.36 -13.01 7.17
CA GLY A 163 11.42 -14.01 7.26
C GLY A 163 12.01 -14.36 5.90
N ASP A 164 12.29 -15.64 5.67
CA ASP A 164 12.97 -16.11 4.47
C ASP A 164 12.03 -16.36 3.29
N SER A 165 10.72 -16.36 3.51
CA SER A 165 9.71 -16.65 2.49
C SER A 165 8.78 -15.47 2.25
N PHE A 166 8.40 -15.29 0.96
CA PHE A 166 7.40 -14.32 0.56
C PHE A 166 6.04 -14.61 1.22
N SER A 167 5.40 -13.56 1.72
CA SER A 167 4.15 -13.66 2.47
C SER A 167 3.19 -12.50 2.19
N ILE A 168 2.01 -12.55 2.79
CA ILE A 168 1.04 -11.43 2.75
C ILE A 168 1.58 -10.16 3.40
N ALA A 169 2.59 -10.24 4.25
CA ALA A 169 3.28 -9.07 4.79
C ALA A 169 3.95 -8.27 3.68
N ASP A 170 4.59 -8.95 2.72
CA ASP A 170 5.24 -8.31 1.58
C ASP A 170 4.21 -7.63 0.66
N ILE A 171 3.10 -8.30 0.40
CA ILE A 171 1.99 -7.72 -0.38
C ILE A 171 1.45 -6.45 0.29
N GLN A 172 1.28 -6.49 1.61
CA GLN A 172 0.77 -5.34 2.37
C GLN A 172 1.77 -4.20 2.43
N MET A 173 3.04 -4.48 2.66
CA MET A 173 4.12 -3.51 2.74
C MET A 173 4.48 -2.87 1.39
N PHE A 174 4.11 -3.49 0.28
CA PHE A 174 4.48 -3.00 -1.05
C PHE A 174 4.01 -1.55 -1.29
N TYR A 175 2.75 -1.23 -1.01
CA TYR A 175 2.22 0.11 -1.28
C TYR A 175 2.93 1.24 -0.49
N PRO A 176 3.12 1.15 0.84
CA PRO A 176 3.86 2.19 1.56
C PRO A 176 5.34 2.26 1.20
N VAL A 177 5.99 1.12 0.90
CA VAL A 177 7.39 1.13 0.45
C VAL A 177 7.52 1.80 -0.91
N GLU A 178 6.66 1.48 -1.87
CA GLU A 178 6.65 2.12 -3.19
C GLU A 178 6.36 3.62 -3.09
N ALA A 179 5.40 4.01 -2.24
CA ALA A 179 5.09 5.40 -1.97
C ALA A 179 6.28 6.15 -1.31
N ALA A 180 7.05 5.47 -0.46
CA ALA A 180 8.24 6.03 0.17
C ALA A 180 9.37 6.20 -0.85
N LEU A 181 9.70 5.16 -1.61
CA LEU A 181 10.75 5.20 -2.64
C LEU A 181 10.48 6.25 -3.71
N SER A 182 9.20 6.51 -4.03
CA SER A 182 8.83 7.55 -4.98
C SER A 182 9.00 8.97 -4.44
N ARG A 183 9.17 9.21 -3.12
CA ARG A 183 9.10 10.55 -2.49
C ARG A 183 10.22 10.86 -1.53
N ALA A 184 10.72 9.87 -0.79
CA ALA A 184 11.75 10.08 0.22
C ALA A 184 13.12 10.32 -0.42
N SER A 185 13.90 11.18 0.20
CA SER A 185 15.32 11.37 -0.11
C SER A 185 16.18 10.30 0.57
N GLY A 186 17.37 10.08 0.04
CA GLY A 186 18.35 9.15 0.58
C GLY A 186 18.33 7.77 -0.08
N GLU A 187 19.48 7.12 -0.02
CA GLU A 187 19.66 5.78 -0.57
C GLU A 187 19.01 4.74 0.34
N ARG A 188 18.28 3.82 -0.27
CA ARG A 188 17.59 2.70 0.39
C ARG A 188 17.81 1.42 -0.44
N PRO A 189 19.05 0.92 -0.52
CA PRO A 189 19.39 -0.18 -1.42
C PRO A 189 18.64 -1.48 -1.11
N ASN A 190 18.38 -1.78 0.17
CA ASN A 190 17.68 -3.00 0.55
C ASN A 190 16.18 -2.92 0.23
N MET A 191 15.55 -1.75 0.42
CA MET A 191 14.16 -1.52 -0.01
C MET A 191 14.04 -1.63 -1.54
N VAL A 192 14.99 -1.09 -2.29
CA VAL A 192 15.03 -1.20 -3.76
C VAL A 192 15.21 -2.65 -4.19
N ALA A 193 16.18 -3.36 -3.61
CA ALA A 193 16.44 -4.77 -3.93
C ALA A 193 15.23 -5.67 -3.59
N TRP A 194 14.55 -5.41 -2.46
CA TRP A 194 13.32 -6.10 -2.10
C TRP A 194 12.20 -5.80 -3.10
N ARG A 195 11.97 -4.53 -3.43
CA ARG A 195 10.96 -4.12 -4.43
C ARG A 195 11.19 -4.85 -5.75
N ASP A 196 12.41 -4.85 -6.26
CA ASP A 196 12.76 -5.48 -7.54
C ASP A 196 12.54 -7.00 -7.48
N ARG A 197 12.86 -7.62 -6.34
CA ARG A 197 12.60 -9.05 -6.08
C ARG A 197 11.09 -9.35 -6.12
N VAL A 198 10.26 -8.59 -5.42
CA VAL A 198 8.82 -8.89 -5.34
C VAL A 198 8.08 -8.52 -6.63
N THR A 199 8.50 -7.46 -7.34
CA THR A 199 7.90 -7.08 -8.63
C THR A 199 8.35 -7.98 -9.79
N SER A 200 9.44 -8.73 -9.64
CA SER A 200 9.86 -9.75 -10.62
C SER A 200 8.94 -10.98 -10.63
N ARG A 201 8.12 -11.17 -9.60
CA ARG A 201 7.22 -12.33 -9.48
C ARG A 201 6.18 -12.35 -10.60
N PRO A 202 5.94 -13.50 -11.24
CA PRO A 202 4.96 -13.59 -12.33
C PRO A 202 3.54 -13.14 -11.92
N ALA A 203 3.12 -13.45 -10.70
CA ALA A 203 1.82 -13.04 -10.16
C ALA A 203 1.70 -11.52 -10.01
N TYR A 204 2.75 -10.82 -9.54
CA TYR A 204 2.76 -9.35 -9.52
C TYR A 204 2.58 -8.77 -10.92
N ARG A 205 3.32 -9.27 -11.91
CA ARG A 205 3.23 -8.79 -13.29
C ARG A 205 1.84 -8.99 -13.89
N ARG A 206 1.19 -10.12 -13.60
CA ARG A 206 -0.20 -10.36 -14.03
C ARG A 206 -1.18 -9.40 -13.36
N ALA A 207 -1.01 -9.17 -12.05
CA ALA A 207 -1.83 -8.22 -11.31
C ALA A 207 -1.66 -6.78 -11.82
N GLU A 208 -0.41 -6.35 -12.06
CA GLU A 208 -0.11 -5.03 -12.61
C GLU A 208 -0.65 -4.86 -14.03
N ALA A 209 -0.55 -5.89 -14.88
CA ALA A 209 -1.13 -5.86 -16.23
C ALA A 209 -2.66 -5.69 -16.22
N LYS A 210 -3.36 -6.20 -15.21
CA LYS A 210 -4.81 -6.09 -15.03
C LYS A 210 -5.25 -4.81 -14.31
N GLY A 211 -4.49 -4.37 -13.31
CA GLY A 211 -4.87 -3.27 -12.41
C GLY A 211 -4.03 -1.99 -12.56
N GLY A 212 -2.98 -2.00 -13.36
CA GLY A 212 -2.04 -0.87 -13.46
C GLY A 212 -1.14 -0.74 -12.23
N LYS A 213 -0.42 0.37 -12.16
CA LYS A 213 0.57 0.64 -11.09
C LYS A 213 -0.10 0.96 -9.75
N ALA A 214 0.58 0.64 -8.65
CA ALA A 214 0.11 0.92 -7.29
C ALA A 214 0.08 2.42 -7.00
N VAL A 215 1.09 3.16 -7.46
CA VAL A 215 1.22 4.62 -7.29
C VAL A 215 1.42 5.29 -8.65
N PRO A 216 0.98 6.55 -8.81
CA PRO A 216 1.23 7.31 -10.04
C PRO A 216 2.74 7.51 -10.27
N GLU A 217 3.17 7.48 -11.51
CA GLU A 217 4.50 7.97 -11.90
C GLU A 217 4.58 9.48 -11.65
N ARG A 218 5.77 9.97 -11.38
CA ARG A 218 6.06 11.41 -11.23
C ARG A 218 6.16 12.08 -12.59
#